data_51c75587a5635fd0e29d7caece320bd3
#
_entry.id   51c75587a5635fd0e29d7caece320bd3
#
_cell.length_a   1.000
_cell.length_b   1.000
_cell.length_c   1.000
_cell.angle_alpha   90.00
_cell.angle_beta   90.00
_cell.angle_gamma   90.00
#
_symmetry.space_group_name_H-M   'P 1'
#
loop_
_entity.id
_entity.type
_entity.pdbx_description
1 polymer ?
#
loop_
_entity_poly.entity_id
_entity_poly.type
_entity_poly.pdbx_seq_one_letter_code
_entity_poly.pdbx_strand_id
1 'polypeptide(L)'
;EKNLVICDGMTLYHMPVFKKMKEIVDSGKLGPVKMIQVNFGSCKEYDVTNRFFSKELAGGALLDIGVYATSFARFFMKSKPDTILTTANYFETGVDETSGIILRNPDGQMAVMALTMRAKQPKRGVVACEDGFIEIYNYPRGDKATITYTNDGHTETIEAGETAYALDYEVEDMQNYVLNGGSEEYLTYSRDVMSVLTDIRKQWGMIYPFE
;
A
#
# COMPACT_ATOMS: atom_id res chain seq x y z
N GLU A 1 8.19 -16.66 -28.48
CA GLU A 1 7.90 -15.98 -27.20
C GLU A 1 6.94 -16.86 -26.41
N LYS A 2 7.27 -17.12 -25.14
CA LYS A 2 6.41 -17.91 -24.27
C LYS A 2 5.32 -17.00 -23.71
N ASN A 3 4.08 -17.36 -23.89
CA ASN A 3 2.93 -16.60 -23.38
C ASN A 3 2.76 -16.94 -21.88
N LEU A 4 3.64 -16.37 -21.04
CA LEU A 4 3.65 -16.62 -19.59
C LEU A 4 2.86 -15.53 -18.87
N VAL A 5 2.08 -15.94 -17.88
CA VAL A 5 1.39 -15.05 -16.94
C VAL A 5 2.29 -14.82 -15.73
N ILE A 6 2.39 -13.59 -15.31
CA ILE A 6 3.07 -13.19 -14.08
C ILE A 6 2.15 -12.26 -13.29
N CYS A 7 2.12 -12.39 -11.99
CA CYS A 7 1.44 -11.45 -11.10
C CYS A 7 2.30 -11.16 -9.87
N ASP A 8 1.97 -10.10 -9.17
CA ASP A 8 2.57 -9.73 -7.89
C ASP A 8 1.74 -10.32 -6.76
N GLY A 9 2.38 -10.97 -5.79
CA GLY A 9 1.76 -11.45 -4.56
C GLY A 9 1.55 -10.33 -3.52
N MET A 10 1.17 -9.13 -3.97
CA MET A 10 0.77 -8.06 -3.05
C MET A 10 -0.63 -8.35 -2.53
N THR A 11 -0.71 -9.01 -1.39
CA THR A 11 -1.92 -9.59 -0.79
C THR A 11 -3.13 -8.66 -0.82
N LEU A 12 -2.92 -7.36 -0.54
CA LEU A 12 -4.03 -6.40 -0.48
C LEU A 12 -4.80 -6.28 -1.82
N TYR A 13 -4.14 -6.47 -2.97
CA TYR A 13 -4.81 -6.41 -4.28
C TYR A 13 -5.78 -7.58 -4.50
N HIS A 14 -5.53 -8.69 -3.83
CA HIS A 14 -6.26 -9.94 -3.98
C HIS A 14 -7.39 -10.09 -2.95
N MET A 15 -7.32 -9.35 -1.83
CA MET A 15 -8.34 -9.41 -0.78
C MET A 15 -9.72 -8.96 -1.28
N PRO A 16 -10.78 -9.77 -1.08
CA PRO A 16 -12.13 -9.43 -1.54
C PRO A 16 -12.66 -8.09 -1.00
N VAL A 17 -12.31 -7.70 0.24
CA VAL A 17 -12.70 -6.40 0.79
C VAL A 17 -12.13 -5.23 -0.01
N PHE A 18 -10.88 -5.35 -0.49
CA PHE A 18 -10.25 -4.31 -1.29
C PHE A 18 -10.90 -4.15 -2.67
N LYS A 19 -11.24 -5.27 -3.30
CA LYS A 19 -11.99 -5.27 -4.57
C LYS A 19 -13.32 -4.54 -4.40
N LYS A 20 -14.08 -4.84 -3.33
CA LYS A 20 -15.32 -4.12 -3.01
C LYS A 20 -15.11 -2.63 -2.69
N MET A 21 -14.08 -2.29 -1.93
CA MET A 21 -13.73 -0.89 -1.67
C MET A 21 -13.44 -0.15 -2.97
N LYS A 22 -12.67 -0.77 -3.88
CA LYS A 22 -12.32 -0.21 -5.19
C LYS A 22 -13.58 -0.01 -6.05
N GLU A 23 -14.48 -0.99 -6.13
CA GLU A 23 -15.75 -0.87 -6.81
C GLU A 23 -16.60 0.32 -6.30
N ILE A 24 -16.66 0.51 -4.97
CA ILE A 24 -17.41 1.63 -4.37
C ILE A 24 -16.76 2.97 -4.73
N VAL A 25 -15.44 3.07 -4.65
CA VAL A 25 -14.69 4.29 -5.03
C VAL A 25 -14.89 4.59 -6.50
N ASP A 26 -14.74 3.61 -7.38
CA ASP A 26 -14.83 3.77 -8.83
C ASP A 26 -16.27 4.04 -9.31
N SER A 27 -17.28 3.59 -8.57
CA SER A 27 -18.69 3.91 -8.84
C SER A 27 -19.01 5.40 -8.69
N GLY A 28 -18.13 6.15 -8.01
CA GLY A 28 -18.38 7.57 -7.70
C GLY A 28 -19.39 7.81 -6.57
N LYS A 29 -19.89 6.75 -5.89
CA LYS A 29 -20.87 6.87 -4.79
C LYS A 29 -20.43 7.82 -3.67
N LEU A 30 -19.12 7.94 -3.46
CA LEU A 30 -18.51 8.79 -2.42
C LEU A 30 -17.91 10.09 -2.98
N GLY A 31 -18.17 10.40 -4.27
CA GLY A 31 -17.50 11.49 -4.95
C GLY A 31 -16.01 11.18 -5.24
N PRO A 32 -15.27 12.14 -5.80
CA PRO A 32 -13.87 11.94 -6.16
C PRO A 32 -12.97 11.80 -4.92
N VAL A 33 -11.99 10.89 -5.01
CA VAL A 33 -10.92 10.73 -4.00
C VAL A 33 -10.08 12.00 -3.94
N LYS A 34 -9.87 12.55 -2.73
CA LYS A 34 -9.05 13.74 -2.47
C LYS A 34 -7.79 13.41 -1.66
N MET A 35 -7.94 12.60 -0.61
CA MET A 35 -6.84 12.32 0.32
C MET A 35 -6.83 10.84 0.69
N ILE A 36 -5.63 10.27 0.75
CA ILE A 36 -5.40 8.92 1.26
C ILE A 36 -4.46 9.03 2.45
N GLN A 37 -4.76 8.36 3.56
CA GLN A 37 -3.90 8.30 4.74
C GLN A 37 -3.56 6.85 5.05
N VAL A 38 -2.27 6.56 5.27
CA VAL A 38 -1.82 5.20 5.56
C VAL A 38 -0.77 5.21 6.66
N ASN A 39 -1.00 4.41 7.69
CA ASN A 39 -0.06 4.22 8.77
C ASN A 39 0.40 2.76 8.83
N PHE A 40 1.69 2.53 9.03
CA PHE A 40 2.21 1.21 9.35
C PHE A 40 3.37 1.35 10.36
N GLY A 41 3.15 0.92 11.59
CA GLY A 41 4.18 0.82 12.61
C GLY A 41 4.33 -0.62 13.12
N SER A 42 5.55 -1.15 13.06
CA SER A 42 5.90 -2.49 13.51
C SER A 42 7.12 -2.42 14.41
N CYS A 43 6.91 -2.46 15.73
CA CYS A 43 8.04 -2.49 16.66
C CYS A 43 8.74 -3.84 16.57
N LYS A 44 9.88 -3.86 15.88
CA LYS A 44 10.76 -5.04 15.76
C LYS A 44 11.80 -5.01 16.87
N GLU A 45 12.18 -6.17 17.40
CA GLU A 45 13.39 -6.30 18.21
C GLU A 45 14.59 -5.91 17.35
N TYR A 46 15.44 -5.03 17.89
CA TYR A 46 16.59 -4.51 17.14
C TYR A 46 17.74 -5.51 17.18
N ASP A 47 18.06 -6.04 16.02
CA ASP A 47 19.19 -6.94 15.78
C ASP A 47 19.78 -6.61 14.40
N VAL A 48 20.99 -6.06 14.37
CA VAL A 48 21.69 -5.64 13.14
C VAL A 48 21.95 -6.80 12.17
N THR A 49 21.93 -8.04 12.65
CA THR A 49 22.08 -9.23 11.81
C THR A 49 20.79 -9.67 11.15
N ASN A 50 19.66 -9.15 11.62
CA ASN A 50 18.37 -9.46 11.04
C ASN A 50 18.17 -8.70 9.72
N ARG A 51 17.53 -9.33 8.73
CA ARG A 51 17.25 -8.74 7.42
C ARG A 51 16.55 -7.37 7.50
N PHE A 52 15.74 -7.12 8.53
CA PHE A 52 15.02 -5.86 8.67
C PHE A 52 15.93 -4.64 8.88
N PHE A 53 17.10 -4.86 9.44
CA PHE A 53 18.06 -3.80 9.81
C PHE A 53 19.35 -3.86 8.99
N SER A 54 19.52 -4.88 8.15
CA SER A 54 20.72 -5.07 7.34
C SER A 54 20.62 -4.39 5.99
N LYS A 55 21.55 -3.49 5.69
CA LYS A 55 21.68 -2.86 4.37
C LYS A 55 22.02 -3.86 3.27
N GLU A 56 22.81 -4.87 3.60
CA GLU A 56 23.21 -5.96 2.68
C GLU A 56 22.02 -6.84 2.25
N LEU A 57 20.94 -6.84 3.05
CA LEU A 57 19.75 -7.64 2.81
C LEU A 57 18.51 -6.79 2.43
N ALA A 58 18.74 -5.56 1.93
CA ALA A 58 17.69 -4.61 1.58
C ALA A 58 16.72 -4.31 2.73
N GLY A 59 17.24 -4.13 3.94
CA GLY A 59 16.45 -3.77 5.12
C GLY A 59 15.88 -2.35 5.03
N GLY A 60 15.17 -1.97 6.09
CA GLY A 60 14.53 -0.66 6.23
C GLY A 60 13.01 -0.73 6.21
N ALA A 61 12.38 0.28 6.82
CA ALA A 61 10.93 0.37 6.93
C ALA A 61 10.26 0.54 5.56
N LEU A 62 10.88 1.27 4.64
CA LEU A 62 10.30 1.56 3.33
C LEU A 62 10.05 0.28 2.52
N LEU A 63 11.03 -0.60 2.42
CA LEU A 63 10.89 -1.82 1.61
C LEU A 63 10.11 -2.93 2.34
N ASP A 64 10.20 -3.02 3.68
CA ASP A 64 9.50 -4.08 4.44
C ASP A 64 8.00 -3.76 4.67
N ILE A 65 7.69 -2.53 5.08
CA ILE A 65 6.32 -2.12 5.42
C ILE A 65 5.77 -0.99 4.54
N GLY A 66 6.65 -0.14 4.00
CA GLY A 66 6.25 0.96 3.12
C GLY A 66 5.71 0.49 1.78
N VAL A 67 6.15 -0.68 1.29
CA VAL A 67 5.60 -1.28 0.08
C VAL A 67 4.09 -1.49 0.21
N TYR A 68 3.59 -1.96 1.36
CA TYR A 68 2.15 -2.12 1.60
C TYR A 68 1.42 -0.78 1.66
N ALA A 69 2.01 0.23 2.32
CA ALA A 69 1.41 1.56 2.41
C ALA A 69 1.33 2.25 1.04
N THR A 70 2.39 2.14 0.25
CA THR A 70 2.46 2.70 -1.11
C THR A 70 1.50 1.96 -2.05
N SER A 71 1.39 0.64 -1.92
CA SER A 71 0.43 -0.17 -2.67
C SER A 71 -1.01 0.21 -2.34
N PHE A 72 -1.34 0.41 -1.06
CA PHE A 72 -2.65 0.92 -0.66
C PHE A 72 -2.94 2.28 -1.31
N ALA A 73 -2.02 3.23 -1.21
CA ALA A 73 -2.19 4.55 -1.80
C ALA A 73 -2.39 4.46 -3.32
N ARG A 74 -1.51 3.73 -4.02
CA ARG A 74 -1.57 3.60 -5.48
C ARG A 74 -2.84 2.89 -5.96
N PHE A 75 -3.35 1.93 -5.21
CA PHE A 75 -4.56 1.17 -5.57
C PHE A 75 -5.79 2.07 -5.69
N PHE A 76 -5.90 3.09 -4.85
CA PHE A 76 -7.03 4.04 -4.85
C PHE A 76 -6.73 5.35 -5.60
N MET A 77 -5.48 5.59 -5.98
CA MET A 77 -5.14 6.72 -6.86
C MET A 77 -5.46 6.38 -8.31
N LYS A 78 -6.04 7.35 -9.04
CA LYS A 78 -6.40 7.23 -10.45
C LYS A 78 -5.17 7.06 -11.36
N SER A 79 -4.09 7.76 -11.04
CA SER A 79 -2.83 7.71 -11.79
C SER A 79 -1.63 7.60 -10.86
N LYS A 80 -0.48 7.24 -11.44
CA LYS A 80 0.80 7.17 -10.73
C LYS A 80 1.16 8.52 -10.10
N PRO A 81 1.66 8.56 -8.85
CA PRO A 81 2.23 9.76 -8.26
C PRO A 81 3.42 10.29 -9.07
N ASP A 82 3.46 11.61 -9.26
CA ASP A 82 4.54 12.34 -9.93
C ASP A 82 5.28 13.30 -8.98
N THR A 83 4.68 13.62 -7.84
CA THR A 83 5.28 14.47 -6.80
C THR A 83 5.47 13.68 -5.52
N ILE A 84 6.70 13.70 -4.98
CA ILE A 84 7.09 12.99 -3.77
C ILE A 84 7.82 13.96 -2.85
N LEU A 85 7.29 14.15 -1.63
CA LEU A 85 7.96 14.85 -0.53
C LEU A 85 8.17 13.87 0.62
N THR A 86 9.39 13.74 1.10
CA THR A 86 9.71 12.72 2.08
C THR A 86 10.88 13.08 2.97
N THR A 87 10.87 12.54 4.19
CA THR A 87 11.98 12.58 5.13
C THR A 87 12.06 11.27 5.89
N ALA A 88 13.24 10.90 6.38
CA ALA A 88 13.47 9.69 7.14
C ALA A 88 14.51 9.86 8.23
N ASN A 89 14.36 9.08 9.31
CA ASN A 89 15.42 8.77 10.26
C ASN A 89 16.00 7.39 9.94
N TYR A 90 17.25 7.17 10.27
CA TYR A 90 17.99 5.97 9.90
C TYR A 90 18.51 5.23 11.13
N PHE A 91 18.59 3.90 11.01
CA PHE A 91 19.40 3.08 11.89
C PHE A 91 20.90 3.33 11.66
N GLU A 92 21.75 2.93 12.62
CA GLU A 92 23.22 2.97 12.47
C GLU A 92 23.73 2.15 11.26
N THR A 93 22.95 1.16 10.81
CA THR A 93 23.21 0.37 9.60
C THR A 93 22.96 1.11 8.29
N GLY A 94 22.38 2.32 8.36
CA GLY A 94 22.10 3.18 7.21
C GLY A 94 20.83 2.85 6.44
N VAL A 95 19.98 1.94 6.95
CA VAL A 95 18.62 1.75 6.42
C VAL A 95 17.62 2.60 7.18
N ASP A 96 16.49 2.93 6.57
CA ASP A 96 15.47 3.77 7.16
C ASP A 96 14.73 3.09 8.31
N GLU A 97 14.57 3.84 9.40
CA GLU A 97 13.85 3.44 10.61
C GLU A 97 12.41 3.93 10.60
N THR A 98 12.27 5.21 10.37
CA THR A 98 10.99 5.94 10.46
C THR A 98 10.94 6.96 9.34
N SER A 99 9.81 7.04 8.64
CA SER A 99 9.65 8.00 7.55
C SER A 99 8.25 8.59 7.47
N GLY A 100 8.20 9.84 6.99
CA GLY A 100 7.00 10.52 6.54
C GLY A 100 7.08 10.74 5.03
N ILE A 101 6.00 10.42 4.32
CA ILE A 101 5.96 10.47 2.87
C ILE A 101 4.65 11.12 2.43
N ILE A 102 4.74 12.10 1.54
CA ILE A 102 3.60 12.72 0.87
C ILE A 102 3.73 12.46 -0.62
N LEU A 103 2.69 11.92 -1.21
CA LEU A 103 2.56 11.69 -2.64
C LEU A 103 1.45 12.57 -3.22
N ARG A 104 1.61 13.03 -4.45
CA ARG A 104 0.56 13.66 -5.24
C ARG A 104 0.63 13.13 -6.67
N ASN A 105 -0.54 12.96 -7.30
CA ASN A 105 -0.63 12.59 -8.71
C ASN A 105 -1.13 13.77 -9.57
N PRO A 106 -1.05 13.68 -10.92
CA PRO A 106 -1.54 14.71 -11.83
C PRO A 106 -3.03 15.02 -11.70
N ASP A 107 -3.84 14.06 -11.21
CA ASP A 107 -5.27 14.24 -10.96
C ASP A 107 -5.58 15.04 -9.68
N GLY A 108 -4.55 15.50 -8.96
CA GLY A 108 -4.68 16.29 -7.74
C GLY A 108 -5.00 15.49 -6.47
N GLN A 109 -4.98 14.16 -6.54
CA GLN A 109 -5.14 13.31 -5.37
C GLN A 109 -3.83 13.27 -4.58
N MET A 110 -3.94 13.26 -3.25
CA MET A 110 -2.77 13.20 -2.35
C MET A 110 -2.81 11.96 -1.47
N ALA A 111 -1.64 11.44 -1.11
CA ALA A 111 -1.48 10.44 -0.07
C ALA A 111 -0.46 10.87 0.97
N VAL A 112 -0.74 10.58 2.26
CA VAL A 112 0.16 10.81 3.38
C VAL A 112 0.41 9.49 4.08
N MET A 113 1.68 9.12 4.20
CA MET A 113 2.08 7.85 4.82
C MET A 113 3.03 8.09 5.98
N ALA A 114 2.82 7.36 7.08
CA ALA A 114 3.70 7.36 8.26
C ALA A 114 4.16 5.93 8.55
N LEU A 115 5.48 5.71 8.50
CA LEU A 115 6.10 4.40 8.64
C LEU A 115 7.09 4.40 9.80
N THR A 116 7.15 3.32 10.57
CA THR A 116 8.20 3.13 11.58
C THR A 116 8.39 1.66 11.93
N MET A 117 9.65 1.25 12.14
CA MET A 117 10.00 -0.06 12.69
C MET A 117 10.32 -0.04 14.19
N ARG A 118 10.26 1.13 14.84
CA ARG A 118 10.60 1.30 16.27
C ARG A 118 9.40 1.68 17.14
N ALA A 119 8.26 1.93 16.54
CA ALA A 119 7.03 2.17 17.27
C ALA A 119 5.87 1.40 16.65
N LYS A 120 4.97 0.91 17.48
CA LYS A 120 3.73 0.29 17.00
C LYS A 120 2.72 1.38 16.67
N GLN A 121 2.19 1.34 15.45
CA GLN A 121 1.06 2.17 15.02
C GLN A 121 -0.10 1.26 14.59
N PRO A 122 -1.34 1.75 14.60
CA PRO A 122 -2.43 1.08 13.91
C PRO A 122 -2.06 0.87 12.44
N LYS A 123 -2.26 -0.32 11.91
CA LYS A 123 -2.20 -0.57 10.46
C LYS A 123 -3.50 -0.07 9.87
N ARG A 124 -3.58 1.22 9.63
CA ARG A 124 -4.81 1.91 9.23
C ARG A 124 -4.64 2.53 7.86
N GLY A 125 -5.63 2.30 6.98
CA GLY A 125 -5.77 2.98 5.70
C GLY A 125 -7.09 3.74 5.65
N VAL A 126 -7.08 4.96 5.09
CA VAL A 126 -8.26 5.77 4.86
C VAL A 126 -8.25 6.29 3.44
N VAL A 127 -9.37 6.14 2.74
CA VAL A 127 -9.63 6.75 1.44
C VAL A 127 -10.70 7.81 1.63
N ALA A 128 -10.31 9.08 1.65
CA ALA A 128 -11.20 10.21 1.84
C ALA A 128 -11.62 10.80 0.50
N CYS A 129 -12.94 10.82 0.29
CA CYS A 129 -13.64 11.36 -0.88
C CYS A 129 -14.45 12.60 -0.48
N GLU A 130 -15.08 13.27 -1.43
CA GLU A 130 -15.88 14.48 -1.15
C GLU A 130 -17.13 14.19 -0.29
N ASP A 131 -17.81 13.06 -0.55
CA ASP A 131 -19.11 12.74 0.06
C ASP A 131 -18.99 11.67 1.18
N GLY A 132 -17.77 11.24 1.50
CA GLY A 132 -17.52 10.25 2.55
C GLY A 132 -16.10 9.74 2.56
N PHE A 133 -15.82 8.81 3.48
CA PHE A 133 -14.53 8.12 3.51
C PHE A 133 -14.71 6.64 3.84
N ILE A 134 -13.74 5.84 3.38
CA ILE A 134 -13.63 4.42 3.73
C ILE A 134 -12.41 4.25 4.62
N GLU A 135 -12.58 3.58 5.75
CA GLU A 135 -11.52 3.25 6.70
C GLU A 135 -11.38 1.75 6.85
N ILE A 136 -10.14 1.28 6.85
CA ILE A 136 -9.81 -0.13 7.08
C ILE A 136 -8.65 -0.26 8.06
N TYR A 137 -8.76 -1.21 8.99
CA TYR A 137 -7.70 -1.61 9.91
C TYR A 137 -7.06 -2.93 9.49
N ASN A 138 -5.82 -3.16 9.92
CA ASN A 138 -5.03 -4.32 9.52
C ASN A 138 -4.97 -4.52 8.00
N TYR A 139 -4.98 -3.42 7.28
CA TYR A 139 -5.21 -3.34 5.84
C TYR A 139 -4.38 -4.29 4.97
N PRO A 140 -3.14 -4.73 5.29
CA PRO A 140 -2.46 -5.69 4.40
C PRO A 140 -3.24 -6.98 4.15
N ARG A 141 -4.09 -7.40 5.13
CA ARG A 141 -4.93 -8.61 5.05
C ARG A 141 -6.29 -8.42 5.72
N GLY A 142 -6.78 -7.18 5.75
CA GLY A 142 -8.09 -6.87 6.34
C GLY A 142 -9.23 -7.50 5.55
N ASP A 143 -10.31 -7.85 6.23
CA ASP A 143 -11.53 -8.42 5.67
C ASP A 143 -12.78 -7.58 5.96
N LYS A 144 -12.57 -6.45 6.66
CA LYS A 144 -13.64 -5.54 7.07
C LYS A 144 -13.20 -4.08 6.92
N ALA A 145 -14.06 -3.26 6.32
CA ALA A 145 -13.90 -1.81 6.21
C ALA A 145 -15.18 -1.09 6.61
N THR A 146 -15.08 0.19 6.94
CA THR A 146 -16.23 1.03 7.30
C THR A 146 -16.28 2.24 6.36
N ILE A 147 -17.45 2.50 5.79
CA ILE A 147 -17.76 3.73 5.07
C ILE A 147 -18.43 4.68 6.06
N THR A 148 -18.03 5.94 6.04
CA THR A 148 -18.73 7.02 6.75
C THR A 148 -19.15 8.09 5.73
N TYR A 149 -20.41 8.44 5.68
CA TYR A 149 -20.95 9.45 4.76
C TYR A 149 -20.92 10.83 5.40
N THR A 150 -20.56 11.86 4.61
CA THR A 150 -20.41 13.24 5.11
C THR A 150 -21.74 13.94 5.37
N ASN A 151 -22.81 13.57 4.66
CA ASN A 151 -24.09 14.27 4.71
C ASN A 151 -24.81 14.17 6.08
N ASP A 152 -24.72 13.00 6.72
CA ASP A 152 -25.44 12.71 7.98
C ASP A 152 -24.58 11.91 8.99
N GLY A 153 -23.37 11.53 8.59
CA GLY A 153 -22.43 10.78 9.45
C GLY A 153 -22.81 9.30 9.63
N HIS A 154 -23.82 8.79 8.90
CA HIS A 154 -24.12 7.35 9.00
C HIS A 154 -22.97 6.49 8.47
N THR A 155 -22.93 5.26 8.93
CA THR A 155 -21.88 4.32 8.57
C THR A 155 -22.44 3.06 7.94
N GLU A 156 -21.73 2.53 6.94
CA GLU A 156 -21.95 1.20 6.38
C GLU A 156 -20.70 0.34 6.59
N THR A 157 -20.89 -0.95 6.83
CA THR A 157 -19.79 -1.91 6.93
C THR A 157 -19.64 -2.69 5.62
N ILE A 158 -18.41 -2.80 5.15
CA ILE A 158 -18.01 -3.71 4.07
C ILE A 158 -17.35 -4.91 4.73
N GLU A 159 -17.90 -6.10 4.55
CA GLU A 159 -17.27 -7.36 4.95
C GLU A 159 -17.12 -8.25 3.72
N ALA A 160 -15.90 -8.72 3.45
CA ALA A 160 -15.64 -9.61 2.33
C ALA A 160 -14.30 -10.34 2.46
N GLY A 161 -14.35 -11.64 2.23
CA GLY A 161 -13.21 -12.53 2.42
C GLY A 161 -12.93 -12.78 3.90
N GLU A 162 -11.85 -13.47 4.16
CA GLU A 162 -11.36 -13.81 5.50
C GLU A 162 -9.85 -13.64 5.56
N THR A 163 -9.33 -12.98 6.59
CA THR A 163 -7.88 -12.79 6.80
C THR A 163 -7.09 -14.10 6.77
N ALA A 164 -7.70 -15.20 7.24
CA ALA A 164 -7.07 -16.53 7.27
C ALA A 164 -6.75 -17.06 5.86
N TYR A 165 -7.53 -16.71 4.85
CA TYR A 165 -7.38 -17.15 3.46
C TYR A 165 -6.68 -16.12 2.58
N ALA A 166 -6.02 -15.12 3.15
CA ALA A 166 -5.44 -14.00 2.41
C ALA A 166 -4.47 -14.44 1.29
N LEU A 167 -3.67 -15.49 1.52
CA LEU A 167 -2.76 -16.03 0.51
C LEU A 167 -3.46 -16.93 -0.52
N ASP A 168 -4.60 -17.52 -0.16
CA ASP A 168 -5.37 -18.37 -1.07
C ASP A 168 -5.98 -17.51 -2.18
N TYR A 169 -6.44 -16.29 -1.85
CA TYR A 169 -6.95 -15.34 -2.87
C TYR A 169 -5.89 -14.94 -3.90
N GLU A 170 -4.60 -14.88 -3.54
CA GLU A 170 -3.51 -14.66 -4.50
C GLU A 170 -3.42 -15.81 -5.51
N VAL A 171 -3.54 -17.05 -5.01
CA VAL A 171 -3.50 -18.26 -5.85
C VAL A 171 -4.74 -18.35 -6.74
N GLU A 172 -5.92 -18.06 -6.20
CA GLU A 172 -7.17 -18.03 -6.97
C GLU A 172 -7.11 -17.00 -8.10
N ASP A 173 -6.66 -15.78 -7.82
CA ASP A 173 -6.48 -14.75 -8.84
C ASP A 173 -5.44 -15.18 -9.89
N MET A 174 -4.32 -15.77 -9.48
CA MET A 174 -3.32 -16.27 -10.42
C MET A 174 -3.90 -17.36 -11.32
N GLN A 175 -4.68 -18.30 -10.79
CA GLN A 175 -5.38 -19.30 -11.59
C GLN A 175 -6.33 -18.64 -12.61
N ASN A 176 -7.10 -17.64 -12.16
CA ASN A 176 -7.99 -16.89 -13.03
C ASN A 176 -7.22 -16.16 -14.16
N TYR A 177 -6.07 -15.55 -13.86
CA TYR A 177 -5.24 -14.87 -14.85
C TYR A 177 -4.66 -15.84 -15.90
N VAL A 178 -4.27 -17.04 -15.47
CA VAL A 178 -3.80 -18.08 -16.42
C VAL A 178 -4.91 -18.50 -17.36
N LEU A 179 -6.14 -18.61 -16.87
CA LEU A 179 -7.27 -19.09 -17.67
C LEU A 179 -7.92 -17.99 -18.53
N ASN A 180 -8.01 -16.77 -18.00
CA ASN A 180 -8.84 -15.70 -18.56
C ASN A 180 -8.06 -14.41 -18.89
N GLY A 181 -6.79 -14.30 -18.50
CA GLY A 181 -6.00 -13.05 -18.59
C GLY A 181 -6.39 -12.03 -17.51
N GLY A 182 -5.84 -10.83 -17.60
CA GLY A 182 -6.22 -9.69 -16.72
C GLY A 182 -5.22 -9.32 -15.64
N SER A 183 -4.02 -9.93 -15.59
CA SER A 183 -2.98 -9.58 -14.60
C SER A 183 -2.32 -8.21 -14.82
N GLU A 184 -2.47 -7.58 -15.98
CA GLU A 184 -1.74 -6.37 -16.37
C GLU A 184 -2.06 -5.15 -15.49
N GLU A 185 -3.28 -5.03 -14.96
CA GLU A 185 -3.66 -3.93 -14.10
C GLU A 185 -2.85 -3.94 -12.80
N TYR A 186 -2.78 -5.08 -12.11
CA TYR A 186 -2.04 -5.23 -10.86
C TYR A 186 -0.53 -5.11 -11.08
N LEU A 187 -0.01 -5.63 -12.19
CA LEU A 187 1.39 -5.42 -12.58
C LEU A 187 1.71 -3.93 -12.81
N THR A 188 0.76 -3.16 -13.32
CA THR A 188 0.91 -1.71 -13.48
C THR A 188 1.03 -1.03 -12.11
N TYR A 189 0.18 -1.40 -11.14
CA TYR A 189 0.30 -0.88 -9.78
C TYR A 189 1.65 -1.24 -9.16
N SER A 190 2.11 -2.48 -9.30
CA SER A 190 3.40 -2.93 -8.77
C SER A 190 4.58 -2.16 -9.38
N ARG A 191 4.58 -1.94 -10.70
CA ARG A 191 5.62 -1.14 -11.38
C ARG A 191 5.64 0.31 -10.88
N ASP A 192 4.45 0.91 -10.72
CA ASP A 192 4.32 2.28 -10.19
C ASP A 192 4.83 2.37 -8.76
N VAL A 193 4.45 1.41 -7.90
CA VAL A 193 4.91 1.33 -6.51
C VAL A 193 6.42 1.21 -6.45
N MET A 194 7.03 0.29 -7.19
CA MET A 194 8.49 0.11 -7.22
C MET A 194 9.22 1.36 -7.72
N SER A 195 8.65 2.06 -8.70
CA SER A 195 9.19 3.34 -9.17
C SER A 195 9.15 4.41 -8.06
N VAL A 196 8.01 4.54 -7.36
CA VAL A 196 7.86 5.50 -6.24
C VAL A 196 8.84 5.19 -5.11
N LEU A 197 8.95 3.91 -4.68
CA LEU A 197 9.90 3.49 -3.64
C LEU A 197 11.36 3.78 -4.05
N THR A 198 11.70 3.57 -5.30
CA THR A 198 13.03 3.88 -5.85
C THR A 198 13.29 5.38 -5.80
N ASP A 199 12.33 6.21 -6.19
CA ASP A 199 12.50 7.67 -6.19
C ASP A 199 12.55 8.24 -4.76
N ILE A 200 11.84 7.66 -3.80
CA ILE A 200 11.96 7.97 -2.37
C ILE A 200 13.40 7.68 -1.89
N ARG A 201 13.93 6.49 -2.15
CA ARG A 201 15.30 6.12 -1.76
C ARG A 201 16.36 7.04 -2.40
N LYS A 202 16.18 7.44 -3.66
CA LYS A 202 17.05 8.40 -4.31
C LYS A 202 17.07 9.76 -3.60
N GLN A 203 15.89 10.27 -3.17
CA GLN A 203 15.82 11.51 -2.39
C GLN A 203 16.56 11.40 -1.05
N TRP A 204 16.59 10.22 -0.45
CA TRP A 204 17.31 9.94 0.79
C TRP A 204 18.80 9.67 0.59
N GLY A 205 19.27 9.51 -0.65
CA GLY A 205 20.64 9.05 -0.93
C GLY A 205 20.89 7.60 -0.45
N MET A 206 19.84 6.82 -0.25
CA MET A 206 19.93 5.44 0.23
C MET A 206 20.10 4.48 -0.97
N ILE A 207 21.28 3.94 -1.10
CA ILE A 207 21.68 2.98 -2.15
C ILE A 207 22.08 1.67 -1.46
N TYR A 208 21.59 0.55 -1.95
CA TYR A 208 21.99 -0.77 -1.44
C TYR A 208 23.27 -1.24 -2.13
N PRO A 209 24.10 -2.10 -1.48
CA PRO A 209 25.42 -2.49 -2.01
C PRO A 209 25.40 -3.26 -3.34
N PHE A 210 24.26 -3.82 -3.70
CA PHE A 210 24.07 -4.61 -4.92
C PHE A 210 23.42 -3.84 -6.10
N GLU A 211 23.22 -2.54 -5.96
CA GLU A 211 22.69 -1.64 -7.01
C GLU A 211 23.76 -0.98 -7.85
#